data_12a8c123fb52c9a4eeeda852ab7bad0b
#
_entry.id   12a8c123fb52c9a4eeeda852ab7bad0b
#
_cell.length_a   1.000
_cell.length_b   1.000
_cell.length_c   1.000
_cell.angle_alpha   90.00
_cell.angle_beta   90.00
_cell.angle_gamma   90.00
#
_symmetry.space_group_name_H-M   'P 1'
#
loop_
_entity.id
_entity.type
_entity.pdbx_description
1 polymer ?
#
loop_
_entity_poly.entity_id
_entity_poly.type
_entity_poly.pdbx_seq_one_letter_code
_entity_poly.pdbx_strand_id
1 'polypeptide(L)'
;ILNGAFRSKIAVQSTIKITIPLCISALGATLAFKMKFWNIGGEGQIIMGGVFATYFALFHADWPHLPLMIVCFLAGLIGGGLWGLIPALFKVKWNTNETLLTLMLNYIALYIISWLQNGPWRDPTANGFPKIAAFAKNAVLGKVLGVQAGWIVMLVLTVLVWVYLKFTKQGYEVAVVGESQDTARYAGIHVKKVILRTMFLSGAIGGVCGMLQACGTDATLSTGIAGGVGFTAIIVAWLCQLNPGMILVVSFLFGVLEKGSGVVQSSYGLSTDCAAVLQGIILFFILASEFFVRYAFAGRSSAKGGKKA
;
A
#
# COMPACT_ATOMS: atom_id res chain seq x y z
N ILE A 1 5.66 20.00 14.28
CA ILE A 1 5.18 19.06 13.25
C ILE A 1 4.37 19.79 12.18
N LEU A 2 3.23 20.42 12.50
CA LEU A 2 2.38 21.13 11.51
C LEU A 2 3.14 22.21 10.74
N ASN A 3 3.89 23.08 11.43
CA ASN A 3 4.74 24.06 10.78
C ASN A 3 5.76 23.44 9.81
N GLY A 4 6.32 22.26 10.13
CA GLY A 4 7.26 21.58 9.25
C GLY A 4 6.65 21.09 7.94
N ALA A 5 5.38 20.67 7.97
CA ALA A 5 4.68 20.17 6.79
C ALA A 5 4.13 21.29 5.88
N PHE A 6 3.81 22.48 6.44
CA PHE A 6 3.12 23.57 5.72
C PHE A 6 3.93 24.85 5.55
N ARG A 7 5.14 24.95 6.13
CA ARG A 7 5.95 26.17 6.16
C ARG A 7 6.29 26.75 4.77
N SER A 8 6.39 25.90 3.76
CA SER A 8 6.77 26.30 2.40
C SER A 8 6.07 25.45 1.34
N LYS A 9 5.99 25.98 0.11
CA LYS A 9 5.49 25.23 -1.04
C LYS A 9 6.22 23.88 -1.22
N ILE A 10 7.54 23.87 -0.99
CA ILE A 10 8.36 22.65 -1.07
C ILE A 10 7.98 21.65 0.02
N ALA A 11 7.67 22.11 1.23
CA ALA A 11 7.23 21.25 2.32
C ALA A 11 5.90 20.56 2.00
N VAL A 12 4.92 21.32 1.49
CA VAL A 12 3.63 20.77 1.04
C VAL A 12 3.81 19.74 -0.09
N GLN A 13 4.65 20.06 -1.09
CA GLN A 13 4.96 19.13 -2.17
C GLN A 13 5.59 17.83 -1.65
N SER A 14 6.48 17.92 -0.66
CA SER A 14 7.09 16.76 -0.01
C SER A 14 6.07 15.94 0.78
N THR A 15 5.14 16.59 1.48
CA THR A 15 4.04 15.92 2.19
C THR A 15 3.17 15.13 1.21
N ILE A 16 2.79 15.74 0.08
CA ILE A 16 2.01 15.04 -0.96
C ILE A 16 2.77 13.83 -1.51
N LYS A 17 4.10 13.94 -1.73
CA LYS A 17 4.93 12.82 -2.19
C LYS A 17 4.88 11.62 -1.24
N ILE A 18 4.89 11.85 0.06
CA ILE A 18 4.79 10.80 1.09
C ILE A 18 3.38 10.21 1.13
N THR A 19 2.37 11.05 0.94
CA THR A 19 0.95 10.63 0.95
C THR A 19 0.62 9.67 -0.21
N ILE A 20 1.19 9.86 -1.41
CA ILE A 20 0.88 9.08 -2.60
C ILE A 20 1.03 7.57 -2.38
N PRO A 21 2.22 7.04 -2.02
CA PRO A 21 2.41 5.60 -1.86
C PRO A 21 1.57 5.04 -0.72
N LEU A 22 1.40 5.77 0.37
CA LEU A 22 0.62 5.34 1.52
C LEU A 22 -0.86 5.19 1.17
N CYS A 23 -1.44 6.18 0.48
CA CYS A 23 -2.84 6.13 0.05
C CYS A 23 -3.09 4.99 -0.94
N ILE A 24 -2.26 4.86 -1.98
CA ILE A 24 -2.41 3.82 -3.01
C ILE A 24 -2.30 2.42 -2.38
N SER A 25 -1.31 2.20 -1.52
CA SER A 25 -1.14 0.92 -0.84
C SER A 25 -2.31 0.58 0.09
N ALA A 26 -2.85 1.59 0.81
CA ALA A 26 -4.02 1.41 1.67
C ALA A 26 -5.28 1.08 0.86
N LEU A 27 -5.46 1.66 -0.33
CA LEU A 27 -6.54 1.29 -1.25
C LEU A 27 -6.41 -0.16 -1.72
N GLY A 28 -5.19 -0.62 -2.05
CA GLY A 28 -4.92 -2.00 -2.39
C GLY A 28 -5.23 -2.96 -1.24
N ALA A 29 -4.76 -2.65 -0.03
CA ALA A 29 -5.04 -3.42 1.17
C ALA A 29 -6.54 -3.51 1.49
N THR A 30 -7.29 -2.43 1.25
CA THR A 30 -8.74 -2.37 1.48
C THR A 30 -9.50 -3.43 0.68
N LEU A 31 -9.12 -3.69 -0.58
CA LEU A 31 -9.77 -4.73 -1.38
C LEU A 31 -9.61 -6.12 -0.76
N ALA A 32 -8.42 -6.46 -0.31
CA ALA A 32 -8.15 -7.74 0.34
C ALA A 32 -8.89 -7.87 1.68
N PHE A 33 -8.83 -6.84 2.52
CA PHE A 33 -9.46 -6.86 3.85
C PHE A 33 -10.98 -6.82 3.82
N LYS A 34 -11.60 -6.19 2.82
CA LYS A 34 -13.05 -6.26 2.61
C LYS A 34 -13.53 -7.71 2.43
N MET A 35 -12.70 -8.55 1.86
CA MET A 35 -12.95 -9.98 1.65
C MET A 35 -12.51 -10.82 2.87
N LYS A 36 -12.02 -10.21 3.94
CA LYS A 36 -11.37 -10.87 5.09
C LYS A 36 -10.18 -11.76 4.69
N PHE A 37 -9.48 -11.42 3.62
CA PHE A 37 -8.20 -12.01 3.26
C PHE A 37 -7.07 -11.19 3.90
N TRP A 38 -6.35 -11.80 4.83
CA TRP A 38 -5.29 -11.13 5.60
C TRP A 38 -4.01 -10.97 4.79
N ASN A 39 -4.02 -9.99 3.88
CA ASN A 39 -2.89 -9.68 3.02
C ASN A 39 -1.91 -8.72 3.71
N ILE A 40 -0.84 -9.26 4.31
CA ILE A 40 0.29 -8.47 4.84
C ILE A 40 1.38 -8.28 3.77
N GLY A 41 1.15 -8.75 2.55
CA GLY A 41 2.10 -8.76 1.44
C GLY A 41 2.23 -7.47 0.64
N GLY A 42 1.71 -6.35 1.16
CA GLY A 42 1.74 -5.06 0.48
C GLY A 42 3.15 -4.61 0.09
N GLU A 43 4.13 -4.79 0.97
CA GLU A 43 5.54 -4.49 0.70
C GLU A 43 6.06 -5.25 -0.53
N GLY A 44 5.86 -6.56 -0.56
CA GLY A 44 6.32 -7.39 -1.69
C GLY A 44 5.62 -7.04 -3.01
N GLN A 45 4.34 -6.65 -2.97
CA GLN A 45 3.59 -6.22 -4.14
C GLN A 45 4.12 -4.89 -4.69
N ILE A 46 4.46 -3.93 -3.83
CA ILE A 46 5.13 -2.68 -4.21
C ILE A 46 6.48 -2.98 -4.84
N ILE A 47 7.30 -3.78 -4.18
CA ILE A 47 8.64 -4.17 -4.64
C ILE A 47 8.57 -4.81 -6.01
N MET A 48 7.74 -5.82 -6.21
CA MET A 48 7.66 -6.54 -7.48
C MET A 48 7.07 -5.68 -8.59
N GLY A 49 6.13 -4.80 -8.27
CA GLY A 49 5.66 -3.80 -9.23
C GLY A 49 6.77 -2.85 -9.67
N GLY A 50 7.60 -2.39 -8.73
CA GLY A 50 8.80 -1.61 -9.00
C GLY A 50 9.83 -2.37 -9.86
N VAL A 51 10.07 -3.65 -9.57
CA VAL A 51 11.00 -4.51 -10.35
C VAL A 51 10.54 -4.63 -11.82
N PHE A 52 9.25 -4.97 -12.03
CA PHE A 52 8.72 -5.12 -13.39
C PHE A 52 8.75 -3.80 -14.17
N ALA A 53 8.42 -2.68 -13.54
CA ALA A 53 8.52 -1.36 -14.16
C ALA A 53 9.98 -0.98 -14.48
N THR A 54 10.89 -1.25 -13.56
CA THR A 54 12.32 -0.95 -13.69
C THR A 54 12.96 -1.68 -14.86
N TYR A 55 12.53 -2.89 -15.16
CA TYR A 55 13.04 -3.62 -16.34
C TYR A 55 12.88 -2.78 -17.62
N PHE A 56 11.68 -2.25 -17.86
CA PHE A 56 11.45 -1.43 -19.05
C PHE A 56 12.13 -0.06 -18.95
N ALA A 57 12.17 0.53 -17.77
CA ALA A 57 12.84 1.82 -17.56
C ALA A 57 14.34 1.78 -17.83
N LEU A 58 15.02 0.65 -17.55
CA LEU A 58 16.45 0.47 -17.78
C LEU A 58 16.79 0.04 -19.20
N PHE A 59 16.06 -0.95 -19.72
CA PHE A 59 16.45 -1.62 -20.96
C PHE A 59 15.78 -1.07 -22.23
N HIS A 60 14.78 -0.17 -22.07
CA HIS A 60 14.05 0.43 -23.19
C HIS A 60 14.02 1.96 -23.08
N ALA A 61 15.11 2.55 -22.56
CA ALA A 61 15.25 4.00 -22.37
C ALA A 61 15.19 4.80 -23.69
N ASP A 62 15.41 4.16 -24.84
CA ASP A 62 15.34 4.78 -26.16
C ASP A 62 13.90 5.07 -26.63
N TRP A 63 12.91 4.49 -25.96
CA TRP A 63 11.52 4.72 -26.31
C TRP A 63 11.06 6.14 -25.97
N PRO A 64 10.10 6.70 -26.74
CA PRO A 64 9.49 7.98 -26.37
C PRO A 64 8.88 7.93 -24.97
N HIS A 65 8.90 9.07 -24.26
CA HIS A 65 8.46 9.16 -22.86
C HIS A 65 7.07 8.57 -22.60
N LEU A 66 6.07 8.93 -23.41
CA LEU A 66 4.67 8.52 -23.17
C LEU A 66 4.47 7.00 -23.32
N PRO A 67 4.88 6.34 -24.43
CA PRO A 67 4.78 4.88 -24.54
C PRO A 67 5.53 4.14 -23.43
N LEU A 68 6.74 4.60 -23.08
CA LEU A 68 7.52 3.98 -22.02
C LEU A 68 6.82 4.05 -20.67
N MET A 69 6.24 5.20 -20.32
CA MET A 69 5.48 5.35 -19.07
C MET A 69 4.23 4.47 -19.01
N ILE A 70 3.52 4.32 -20.13
CA ILE A 70 2.36 3.41 -20.22
C ILE A 70 2.80 1.97 -19.99
N VAL A 71 3.90 1.54 -20.64
CA VAL A 71 4.42 0.19 -20.46
C VAL A 71 4.93 -0.05 -19.04
N CYS A 72 5.64 0.91 -18.45
CA CYS A 72 6.07 0.82 -17.04
C CYS A 72 4.87 0.72 -16.09
N PHE A 73 3.80 1.48 -16.36
CA PHE A 73 2.56 1.42 -15.57
C PHE A 73 1.89 0.04 -15.67
N LEU A 74 1.74 -0.49 -16.87
CA LEU A 74 1.17 -1.82 -17.10
C LEU A 74 2.06 -2.93 -16.50
N ALA A 75 3.37 -2.81 -16.66
CA ALA A 75 4.34 -3.74 -16.08
C ALA A 75 4.27 -3.74 -14.54
N GLY A 76 4.21 -2.56 -13.92
CA GLY A 76 4.03 -2.43 -12.48
C GLY A 76 2.74 -3.07 -11.99
N LEU A 77 1.62 -2.78 -12.68
CA LEU A 77 0.32 -3.37 -12.41
C LEU A 77 0.34 -4.90 -12.50
N ILE A 78 0.90 -5.44 -13.58
CA ILE A 78 1.01 -6.88 -13.80
C ILE A 78 1.95 -7.52 -12.77
N GLY A 79 3.13 -6.93 -12.52
CA GLY A 79 4.10 -7.47 -11.57
C GLY A 79 3.55 -7.58 -10.15
N GLY A 80 2.95 -6.51 -9.64
CA GLY A 80 2.30 -6.54 -8.33
C GLY A 80 1.07 -7.44 -8.29
N GLY A 81 0.26 -7.46 -9.36
CA GLY A 81 -0.91 -8.32 -9.48
C GLY A 81 -0.56 -9.80 -9.48
N LEU A 82 0.44 -10.21 -10.25
CA LEU A 82 0.93 -11.59 -10.26
C LEU A 82 1.51 -11.98 -8.90
N TRP A 83 2.24 -11.08 -8.25
CA TRP A 83 2.75 -11.33 -6.89
C TRP A 83 1.62 -11.52 -5.87
N GLY A 84 0.55 -10.73 -5.96
CA GLY A 84 -0.64 -10.88 -5.15
C GLY A 84 -1.45 -12.16 -5.45
N LEU A 85 -1.37 -12.70 -6.66
CA LEU A 85 -2.03 -13.96 -7.02
C LEU A 85 -1.38 -15.19 -6.35
N ILE A 86 -0.07 -15.17 -6.08
CA ILE A 86 0.62 -16.32 -5.49
C ILE A 86 -0.06 -16.79 -4.20
N PRO A 87 -0.20 -15.94 -3.15
CA PRO A 87 -0.84 -16.37 -1.91
C PRO A 87 -2.32 -16.71 -2.09
N ALA A 88 -3.01 -16.07 -3.02
CA ALA A 88 -4.39 -16.36 -3.33
C ALA A 88 -4.58 -17.77 -3.94
N LEU A 89 -3.69 -18.17 -4.85
CA LEU A 89 -3.68 -19.51 -5.43
C LEU A 89 -3.45 -20.59 -4.36
N PHE A 90 -2.49 -20.38 -3.47
CA PHE A 90 -2.22 -21.30 -2.36
C PHE A 90 -3.41 -21.39 -1.40
N LYS A 91 -4.05 -20.26 -1.09
CA LYS A 91 -5.26 -20.24 -0.26
C LYS A 91 -6.42 -21.01 -0.89
N VAL A 92 -6.67 -20.77 -2.17
CA VAL A 92 -7.77 -21.39 -2.91
C VAL A 92 -7.58 -22.92 -3.11
N LYS A 93 -6.33 -23.36 -3.34
CA LYS A 93 -6.02 -24.75 -3.65
C LYS A 93 -5.77 -25.62 -2.42
N TRP A 94 -5.02 -25.08 -1.44
CA TRP A 94 -4.55 -25.83 -0.27
C TRP A 94 -5.01 -25.27 1.07
N ASN A 95 -5.83 -24.20 1.06
CA ASN A 95 -6.30 -23.51 2.26
C ASN A 95 -5.16 -23.10 3.22
N THR A 96 -4.01 -22.70 2.67
CA THR A 96 -2.84 -22.27 3.45
C THR A 96 -3.14 -21.00 4.25
N ASN A 97 -2.31 -20.74 5.27
CA ASN A 97 -2.38 -19.49 6.02
C ASN A 97 -1.86 -18.33 5.15
N GLU A 98 -2.78 -17.47 4.71
CA GLU A 98 -2.48 -16.33 3.84
C GLU A 98 -1.57 -15.29 4.50
N THR A 99 -1.72 -15.08 5.80
CA THR A 99 -0.94 -14.11 6.56
C THR A 99 0.55 -14.46 6.56
N LEU A 100 0.88 -15.70 6.89
CA LEU A 100 2.25 -16.18 6.88
C LEU A 100 2.85 -16.18 5.48
N LEU A 101 2.09 -16.64 4.49
CA LEU A 101 2.58 -16.73 3.11
C LEU A 101 2.83 -15.34 2.51
N THR A 102 1.92 -14.37 2.73
CA THR A 102 2.11 -13.01 2.24
C THR A 102 3.28 -12.31 2.91
N LEU A 103 3.51 -12.57 4.22
CA LEU A 103 4.66 -12.03 4.93
C LEU A 103 5.98 -12.62 4.40
N MET A 104 6.05 -13.95 4.15
CA MET A 104 7.23 -14.59 3.56
C MET A 104 7.55 -14.05 2.17
N LEU A 105 6.54 -13.78 1.37
CA LEU A 105 6.69 -13.20 0.04
C LEU A 105 7.29 -11.78 0.08
N ASN A 106 7.10 -11.00 1.13
CA ASN A 106 7.77 -9.71 1.30
C ASN A 106 9.29 -9.87 1.36
N TYR A 107 9.77 -10.83 2.17
CA TYR A 107 11.21 -11.10 2.27
C TYR A 107 11.78 -11.63 0.95
N ILE A 108 11.07 -12.53 0.28
CA ILE A 108 11.49 -13.03 -1.03
C ILE A 108 11.62 -11.88 -2.02
N ALA A 109 10.66 -10.94 -2.08
CA ALA A 109 10.73 -9.76 -2.94
C ALA A 109 11.94 -8.87 -2.61
N LEU A 110 12.25 -8.64 -1.33
CA LEU A 110 13.44 -7.91 -0.88
C LEU A 110 14.73 -8.59 -1.35
N TYR A 111 14.83 -9.91 -1.20
CA TYR A 111 16.00 -10.65 -1.67
C TYR A 111 16.13 -10.66 -3.20
N ILE A 112 15.01 -10.64 -3.95
CA ILE A 112 15.05 -10.49 -5.43
C ILE A 112 15.68 -9.13 -5.80
N ILE A 113 15.25 -8.02 -5.19
CA ILE A 113 15.91 -6.71 -5.45
C ILE A 113 17.38 -6.76 -5.08
N SER A 114 17.70 -7.29 -3.90
CA SER A 114 19.10 -7.40 -3.46
C SER A 114 19.95 -8.19 -4.45
N TRP A 115 19.42 -9.29 -4.98
CA TRP A 115 20.10 -10.08 -6.01
C TRP A 115 20.26 -9.30 -7.31
N LEU A 116 19.23 -8.59 -7.78
CA LEU A 116 19.30 -7.77 -8.98
C LEU A 116 20.31 -6.63 -8.83
N GLN A 117 20.34 -5.98 -7.68
CA GLN A 117 21.23 -4.86 -7.36
C GLN A 117 22.69 -5.27 -7.26
N ASN A 118 22.98 -6.46 -6.75
CA ASN A 118 24.34 -6.98 -6.61
C ASN A 118 24.82 -7.75 -7.85
N GLY A 119 23.92 -8.15 -8.73
CA GLY A 119 24.19 -8.99 -9.89
C GLY A 119 23.83 -8.31 -11.22
N PRO A 120 22.76 -8.78 -11.92
CA PRO A 120 22.53 -8.46 -13.32
C PRO A 120 22.17 -6.99 -13.61
N TRP A 121 21.66 -6.23 -12.63
CA TRP A 121 21.27 -4.83 -12.80
C TRP A 121 22.20 -3.85 -12.10
N ARG A 122 23.36 -4.35 -11.64
CA ARG A 122 24.36 -3.51 -11.00
C ARG A 122 24.88 -2.46 -12.00
N ASP A 123 24.93 -1.20 -11.54
CA ASP A 123 25.56 -0.10 -12.28
C ASP A 123 27.09 -0.32 -12.34
N PRO A 124 27.68 -0.51 -13.55
CA PRO A 124 29.12 -0.70 -13.69
C PRO A 124 29.94 0.51 -13.25
N THR A 125 29.35 1.70 -13.26
CA THR A 125 30.02 2.96 -12.89
C THR A 125 29.98 3.25 -11.40
N ALA A 126 29.25 2.45 -10.62
CA ALA A 126 29.13 2.65 -9.19
C ALA A 126 30.43 2.23 -8.46
N ASN A 127 31.16 3.22 -7.97
CA ASN A 127 32.28 3.04 -7.08
C ASN A 127 31.75 2.93 -5.63
N GLY A 128 32.01 1.79 -4.97
CA GLY A 128 31.59 1.55 -3.59
C GLY A 128 30.39 0.60 -3.50
N PHE A 129 29.31 1.04 -2.83
CA PHE A 129 28.13 0.17 -2.63
C PHE A 129 27.39 -0.15 -3.94
N PRO A 130 27.00 -1.42 -4.17
CA PRO A 130 26.25 -1.78 -5.34
C PRO A 130 24.91 -1.05 -5.39
N LYS A 131 24.60 -0.47 -6.53
CA LYS A 131 23.32 0.21 -6.80
C LYS A 131 22.86 -0.10 -8.21
N ILE A 132 21.58 0.07 -8.48
CA ILE A 132 21.01 0.03 -9.82
C ILE A 132 21.16 1.42 -10.43
N ALA A 133 21.41 1.49 -11.75
CA ALA A 133 21.61 2.74 -12.45
C ALA A 133 20.37 3.66 -12.34
N ALA A 134 20.60 4.96 -12.28
CA ALA A 134 19.51 5.94 -12.35
C ALA A 134 18.84 5.88 -13.73
N PHE A 135 17.52 6.05 -13.73
CA PHE A 135 16.74 6.00 -14.96
C PHE A 135 17.02 7.19 -15.86
N ALA A 136 16.93 6.96 -17.17
CA ALA A 136 16.99 8.02 -18.17
C ALA A 136 15.79 8.99 -17.99
N LYS A 137 15.94 10.21 -18.47
CA LYS A 137 14.88 11.25 -18.37
C LYS A 137 13.52 10.78 -18.93
N ASN A 138 13.56 9.95 -19.97
CA ASN A 138 12.36 9.38 -20.61
C ASN A 138 11.62 8.38 -19.71
N ALA A 139 12.31 7.78 -18.75
CA ALA A 139 11.75 6.80 -17.81
C ALA A 139 11.36 7.43 -16.46
N VAL A 140 11.47 8.74 -16.31
CA VAL A 140 11.07 9.46 -15.10
C VAL A 140 9.73 10.16 -15.31
N LEU A 141 8.81 9.95 -14.37
CA LEU A 141 7.47 10.52 -14.42
C LEU A 141 7.52 12.05 -14.33
N GLY A 142 6.79 12.73 -15.21
CA GLY A 142 6.70 14.19 -15.23
C GLY A 142 6.16 14.77 -13.93
N LYS A 143 6.55 16.01 -13.63
CA LYS A 143 6.05 16.76 -12.47
C LYS A 143 4.87 17.65 -12.88
N VAL A 144 3.78 17.56 -12.14
CA VAL A 144 2.59 18.43 -12.26
C VAL A 144 2.47 19.21 -10.94
N LEU A 145 2.41 20.53 -11.01
CA LEU A 145 2.41 21.42 -9.83
C LEU A 145 3.64 21.24 -8.91
N GLY A 146 4.76 20.75 -9.46
CA GLY A 146 6.00 20.52 -8.70
C GLY A 146 6.05 19.19 -7.92
N VAL A 147 5.00 18.39 -7.99
CA VAL A 147 4.94 17.02 -7.47
C VAL A 147 4.91 16.05 -8.65
N GLN A 148 5.47 14.85 -8.50
CA GLN A 148 5.32 13.79 -9.49
C GLN A 148 3.84 13.56 -9.84
N ALA A 149 3.52 13.27 -11.10
CA ALA A 149 2.13 13.09 -11.57
C ALA A 149 1.38 11.92 -10.87
N GLY A 150 2.05 11.14 -10.02
CA GLY A 150 1.45 10.08 -9.23
C GLY A 150 0.28 10.50 -8.32
N TRP A 151 0.20 11.78 -7.92
CA TRP A 151 -0.95 12.28 -7.17
C TRP A 151 -2.26 12.22 -7.96
N ILE A 152 -2.20 12.40 -9.29
CA ILE A 152 -3.37 12.25 -10.16
C ILE A 152 -3.79 10.79 -10.19
N VAL A 153 -2.82 9.87 -10.34
CA VAL A 153 -3.08 8.43 -10.29
C VAL A 153 -3.70 8.02 -8.96
N MET A 154 -3.20 8.56 -7.84
CA MET A 154 -3.75 8.33 -6.50
C MET A 154 -5.24 8.75 -6.42
N LEU A 155 -5.60 9.94 -6.90
CA LEU A 155 -6.98 10.42 -6.89
C LEU A 155 -7.88 9.56 -7.80
N VAL A 156 -7.44 9.23 -9.00
CA VAL A 156 -8.16 8.37 -9.93
C VAL A 156 -8.38 6.99 -9.31
N LEU A 157 -7.35 6.37 -8.72
CA LEU A 157 -7.47 5.08 -8.05
C LEU A 157 -8.43 5.14 -6.85
N THR A 158 -8.42 6.23 -6.08
CA THR A 158 -9.37 6.40 -4.97
C THR A 158 -10.82 6.36 -5.46
N VAL A 159 -11.12 7.11 -6.53
CA VAL A 159 -12.45 7.11 -7.13
C VAL A 159 -12.80 5.74 -7.73
N LEU A 160 -11.88 5.12 -8.45
CA LEU A 160 -12.09 3.79 -9.05
C LEU A 160 -12.36 2.71 -8.00
N VAL A 161 -11.59 2.67 -6.92
CA VAL A 161 -11.80 1.70 -5.83
C VAL A 161 -13.11 1.99 -5.11
N TRP A 162 -13.48 3.26 -4.90
CA TRP A 162 -14.76 3.62 -4.31
C TRP A 162 -15.94 3.18 -5.18
N VAL A 163 -15.89 3.46 -6.49
CA VAL A 163 -16.91 3.03 -7.46
C VAL A 163 -16.97 1.50 -7.52
N TYR A 164 -15.82 0.84 -7.59
CA TYR A 164 -15.72 -0.63 -7.63
C TYR A 164 -16.41 -1.27 -6.42
N LEU A 165 -16.11 -0.81 -5.21
CA LEU A 165 -16.67 -1.39 -3.99
C LEU A 165 -18.14 -1.08 -3.79
N LYS A 166 -18.61 0.11 -4.19
CA LYS A 166 -19.96 0.59 -3.88
C LYS A 166 -20.99 0.32 -4.97
N PHE A 167 -20.57 0.37 -6.25
CA PHE A 167 -21.49 0.38 -7.37
C PHE A 167 -21.36 -0.80 -8.32
N THR A 168 -20.40 -1.72 -8.11
CA THR A 168 -20.24 -2.86 -8.99
C THR A 168 -20.73 -4.17 -8.36
N LYS A 169 -21.22 -5.08 -9.21
CA LYS A 169 -21.53 -6.46 -8.80
C LYS A 169 -20.31 -7.14 -8.14
N GLN A 170 -19.13 -6.86 -8.64
CA GLN A 170 -17.89 -7.43 -8.14
C GLN A 170 -17.56 -6.97 -6.72
N GLY A 171 -17.79 -5.68 -6.42
CA GLY A 171 -17.63 -5.13 -5.06
C GLY A 171 -18.63 -5.74 -4.07
N TYR A 172 -19.87 -5.96 -4.52
CA TYR A 172 -20.87 -6.69 -3.75
C TYR A 172 -20.42 -8.13 -3.45
N GLU A 173 -19.93 -8.87 -4.46
CA GLU A 173 -19.40 -10.23 -4.27
C GLU A 173 -18.26 -10.27 -3.25
N VAL A 174 -17.35 -9.28 -3.28
CA VAL A 174 -16.25 -9.13 -2.30
C VAL A 174 -16.80 -8.95 -0.88
N ALA A 175 -17.81 -8.10 -0.70
CA ALA A 175 -18.44 -7.87 0.60
C ALA A 175 -19.12 -9.14 1.13
N VAL A 176 -19.91 -9.83 0.31
CA VAL A 176 -20.60 -11.07 0.70
C VAL A 176 -19.62 -12.18 1.07
N VAL A 177 -18.55 -12.36 0.29
CA VAL A 177 -17.48 -13.34 0.62
C VAL A 177 -16.80 -12.98 1.94
N GLY A 178 -16.63 -11.68 2.22
CA GLY A 178 -16.09 -11.19 3.47
C GLY A 178 -17.01 -11.40 4.68
N GLU A 179 -18.33 -11.35 4.49
CA GLU A 179 -19.29 -11.68 5.55
C GLU A 179 -19.25 -13.17 5.88
N SER A 180 -19.53 -14.01 4.89
CA SER A 180 -19.53 -15.46 5.01
C SER A 180 -19.30 -16.14 3.66
N GLN A 181 -18.26 -16.97 3.58
CA GLN A 181 -17.98 -17.75 2.36
C GLN A 181 -19.08 -18.76 2.05
N ASP A 182 -19.72 -19.32 3.07
CA ASP A 182 -20.80 -20.30 2.88
C ASP A 182 -22.06 -19.62 2.36
N THR A 183 -22.43 -18.47 2.92
CA THR A 183 -23.53 -17.65 2.39
C THR A 183 -23.27 -17.24 0.94
N ALA A 184 -22.04 -16.87 0.59
CA ALA A 184 -21.67 -16.56 -0.78
C ALA A 184 -21.87 -17.76 -1.73
N ARG A 185 -21.50 -18.98 -1.30
CA ARG A 185 -21.72 -20.20 -2.07
C ARG A 185 -23.20 -20.50 -2.28
N TYR A 186 -24.03 -20.37 -1.24
CA TYR A 186 -25.48 -20.53 -1.35
C TYR A 186 -26.12 -19.54 -2.32
N ALA A 187 -25.58 -18.29 -2.36
CA ALA A 187 -26.01 -17.26 -3.31
C ALA A 187 -25.46 -17.47 -4.75
N GLY A 188 -24.78 -18.59 -5.04
CA GLY A 188 -24.22 -18.88 -6.34
C GLY A 188 -22.93 -18.12 -6.69
N ILE A 189 -22.28 -17.47 -5.72
CA ILE A 189 -21.04 -16.71 -5.92
C ILE A 189 -19.85 -17.69 -5.95
N HIS A 190 -19.03 -17.60 -6.98
CA HIS A 190 -17.82 -18.40 -7.13
C HIS A 190 -16.68 -17.86 -6.25
N VAL A 191 -16.68 -18.21 -4.95
CA VAL A 191 -15.72 -17.71 -3.93
C VAL A 191 -14.27 -17.77 -4.42
N LYS A 192 -13.84 -18.87 -5.04
CA LYS A 192 -12.47 -19.02 -5.58
C LYS A 192 -12.13 -17.95 -6.61
N LYS A 193 -13.04 -17.65 -7.54
CA LYS A 193 -12.85 -16.59 -8.56
C LYS A 193 -12.79 -15.20 -7.93
N VAL A 194 -13.62 -14.95 -6.91
CA VAL A 194 -13.63 -13.66 -6.18
C VAL A 194 -12.30 -13.45 -5.47
N ILE A 195 -11.78 -14.46 -4.77
CA ILE A 195 -10.49 -14.39 -4.08
C ILE A 195 -9.37 -14.09 -5.07
N LEU A 196 -9.23 -14.83 -6.15
CA LEU A 196 -8.15 -14.65 -7.13
C LEU A 196 -8.21 -13.26 -7.79
N ARG A 197 -9.40 -12.85 -8.25
CA ARG A 197 -9.60 -11.53 -8.88
C ARG A 197 -9.27 -10.39 -7.91
N THR A 198 -9.78 -10.46 -6.68
CA THR A 198 -9.60 -9.40 -5.70
C THR A 198 -8.14 -9.28 -5.28
N MET A 199 -7.44 -10.40 -5.10
CA MET A 199 -6.02 -10.39 -4.76
C MET A 199 -5.16 -9.92 -5.92
N PHE A 200 -5.52 -10.24 -7.17
CA PHE A 200 -4.85 -9.65 -8.33
C PHE A 200 -5.02 -8.13 -8.37
N LEU A 201 -6.23 -7.61 -8.16
CA LEU A 201 -6.50 -6.17 -8.15
C LEU A 201 -5.79 -5.47 -6.98
N SER A 202 -5.81 -6.07 -5.78
CA SER A 202 -5.07 -5.57 -4.61
C SER A 202 -3.57 -5.47 -4.90
N GLY A 203 -2.99 -6.55 -5.42
CA GLY A 203 -1.58 -6.58 -5.79
C GLY A 203 -1.23 -5.64 -6.95
N ALA A 204 -2.12 -5.51 -7.93
CA ALA A 204 -1.96 -4.60 -9.06
C ALA A 204 -1.88 -3.13 -8.60
N ILE A 205 -2.73 -2.73 -7.66
CA ILE A 205 -2.69 -1.39 -7.05
C ILE A 205 -1.37 -1.19 -6.29
N GLY A 206 -0.93 -2.19 -5.50
CA GLY A 206 0.38 -2.18 -4.86
C GLY A 206 1.53 -2.07 -5.86
N GLY A 207 1.44 -2.77 -6.98
CA GLY A 207 2.43 -2.71 -8.06
C GLY A 207 2.51 -1.36 -8.76
N VAL A 208 1.36 -0.69 -8.97
CA VAL A 208 1.32 0.70 -9.45
C VAL A 208 2.02 1.64 -8.47
N CYS A 209 1.83 1.45 -7.16
CA CYS A 209 2.57 2.19 -6.14
C CYS A 209 4.09 2.03 -6.32
N GLY A 210 4.58 0.80 -6.52
CA GLY A 210 5.99 0.51 -6.74
C GLY A 210 6.55 1.19 -8.00
N MET A 211 5.80 1.15 -9.10
CA MET A 211 6.15 1.89 -10.32
C MET A 211 6.24 3.40 -10.08
N LEU A 212 5.28 3.99 -9.36
CA LEU A 212 5.28 5.43 -9.07
C LEU A 212 6.43 5.83 -8.14
N GLN A 213 6.86 4.95 -7.22
CA GLN A 213 8.05 5.19 -6.42
C GLN A 213 9.32 5.10 -7.27
N ALA A 214 9.50 4.02 -8.06
CA ALA A 214 10.68 3.84 -8.88
C ALA A 214 10.84 4.92 -9.95
N CYS A 215 9.80 5.16 -10.77
CA CYS A 215 9.86 6.10 -11.90
C CYS A 215 9.52 7.55 -11.52
N GLY A 216 8.85 7.76 -10.39
CA GLY A 216 8.36 9.09 -10.00
C GLY A 216 9.16 9.76 -8.89
N THR A 217 9.54 9.03 -7.84
CA THR A 217 10.19 9.60 -6.65
C THR A 217 11.69 9.41 -6.69
N ASP A 218 12.14 8.17 -6.87
CA ASP A 218 13.55 7.78 -6.67
C ASP A 218 14.36 7.80 -7.96
N ALA A 219 13.69 7.69 -9.13
CA ALA A 219 14.32 7.55 -10.45
C ALA A 219 15.37 6.42 -10.49
N THR A 220 15.19 5.40 -9.67
CA THR A 220 16.00 4.18 -9.57
C THR A 220 15.22 3.13 -8.77
N LEU A 221 15.73 1.90 -8.72
CA LEU A 221 15.22 0.86 -7.87
C LEU A 221 16.21 0.56 -6.74
N SER A 222 15.74 0.51 -5.52
CA SER A 222 16.53 0.16 -4.34
C SER A 222 15.77 -0.77 -3.41
N THR A 223 16.47 -1.42 -2.49
CA THR A 223 15.86 -2.26 -1.45
C THR A 223 14.93 -1.47 -0.52
N GLY A 224 15.10 -0.14 -0.45
CA GLY A 224 14.26 0.76 0.35
C GLY A 224 13.01 1.29 -0.36
N ILE A 225 12.69 0.84 -1.58
CA ILE A 225 11.60 1.41 -2.40
C ILE A 225 10.23 1.38 -1.73
N ALA A 226 9.93 0.35 -0.96
CA ALA A 226 8.67 0.23 -0.23
C ALA A 226 8.70 0.95 1.12
N GLY A 227 9.87 0.98 1.80
CA GLY A 227 10.12 1.80 2.99
C GLY A 227 9.16 1.59 4.17
N GLY A 228 8.53 0.41 4.30
CA GLY A 228 7.53 0.14 5.34
C GLY A 228 6.11 0.65 5.01
N VAL A 229 5.93 1.29 3.85
CA VAL A 229 4.64 1.86 3.43
C VAL A 229 3.54 0.81 3.37
N GLY A 230 3.85 -0.42 2.92
CA GLY A 230 2.89 -1.51 2.87
C GLY A 230 2.33 -1.90 4.23
N PHE A 231 3.15 -1.87 5.29
CA PHE A 231 2.70 -2.12 6.66
C PHE A 231 1.88 -0.96 7.21
N THR A 232 2.36 0.28 7.04
CA THR A 232 1.63 1.48 7.48
C THR A 232 0.29 1.61 6.75
N ALA A 233 0.21 1.20 5.48
CA ALA A 233 -1.01 1.19 4.70
C ALA A 233 -2.11 0.27 5.29
N ILE A 234 -1.73 -0.86 5.87
CA ILE A 234 -2.68 -1.75 6.58
C ILE A 234 -3.36 -0.98 7.72
N ILE A 235 -2.56 -0.26 8.48
CA ILE A 235 -3.01 0.54 9.60
C ILE A 235 -3.99 1.63 9.15
N VAL A 236 -3.63 2.38 8.12
CA VAL A 236 -4.49 3.40 7.52
C VAL A 236 -5.80 2.81 7.01
N ALA A 237 -5.75 1.66 6.33
CA ALA A 237 -6.95 1.00 5.80
C ALA A 237 -7.94 0.62 6.93
N TRP A 238 -7.43 0.05 8.03
CA TRP A 238 -8.25 -0.31 9.19
C TRP A 238 -8.79 0.91 9.93
N LEU A 239 -7.94 1.91 10.15
CA LEU A 239 -8.34 3.17 10.78
C LEU A 239 -9.50 3.85 10.03
N CYS A 240 -9.50 3.75 8.72
CA CYS A 240 -10.55 4.29 7.84
C CYS A 240 -11.75 3.35 7.70
N GLN A 241 -11.83 2.25 8.46
CA GLN A 241 -12.87 1.23 8.32
C GLN A 241 -13.07 0.78 6.86
N LEU A 242 -11.96 0.66 6.13
CA LEU A 242 -11.93 0.25 4.73
C LEU A 242 -12.76 1.16 3.79
N ASN A 243 -12.87 2.44 4.11
CA ASN A 243 -13.57 3.45 3.30
C ASN A 243 -12.55 4.22 2.43
N PRO A 244 -12.59 4.11 1.09
CA PRO A 244 -11.62 4.76 0.19
C PRO A 244 -11.52 6.28 0.33
N GLY A 245 -12.64 6.97 0.58
CA GLY A 245 -12.64 8.42 0.77
C GLY A 245 -11.91 8.85 2.04
N MET A 246 -12.11 8.12 3.15
CA MET A 246 -11.41 8.37 4.40
C MET A 246 -9.92 8.04 4.31
N ILE A 247 -9.54 7.03 3.52
CA ILE A 247 -8.14 6.66 3.28
C ILE A 247 -7.36 7.84 2.73
N LEU A 248 -7.90 8.59 1.78
CA LEU A 248 -7.24 9.77 1.23
C LEU A 248 -6.91 10.80 2.32
N VAL A 249 -7.88 11.11 3.18
CA VAL A 249 -7.73 12.10 4.25
C VAL A 249 -6.71 11.63 5.30
N VAL A 250 -6.84 10.40 5.76
CA VAL A 250 -5.98 9.85 6.82
C VAL A 250 -4.55 9.63 6.29
N SER A 251 -4.37 9.17 5.05
CA SER A 251 -3.04 9.08 4.43
C SER A 251 -2.36 10.44 4.33
N PHE A 252 -3.11 11.50 4.05
CA PHE A 252 -2.57 12.85 4.05
C PHE A 252 -2.14 13.29 5.46
N LEU A 253 -2.95 13.01 6.50
CA LEU A 253 -2.57 13.31 7.88
C LEU A 253 -1.31 12.56 8.31
N PHE A 254 -1.16 11.30 7.93
CA PHE A 254 0.06 10.53 8.18
C PHE A 254 1.26 11.12 7.42
N GLY A 255 1.07 11.55 6.17
CA GLY A 255 2.10 12.25 5.40
C GLY A 255 2.56 13.56 6.06
N VAL A 256 1.62 14.32 6.64
CA VAL A 256 1.92 15.53 7.44
C VAL A 256 2.74 15.18 8.68
N LEU A 257 2.38 14.10 9.37
CA LEU A 257 3.06 13.65 10.57
C LEU A 257 4.49 13.18 10.24
N GLU A 258 4.68 12.39 9.21
CA GLU A 258 5.97 11.88 8.77
C GLU A 258 6.88 13.02 8.28
N LYS A 259 6.38 13.91 7.42
CA LYS A 259 7.14 15.09 6.98
C LYS A 259 7.49 16.02 8.13
N GLY A 260 6.54 16.26 9.02
CA GLY A 260 6.74 17.13 10.19
C GLY A 260 7.78 16.57 11.16
N SER A 261 7.84 15.25 11.34
CA SER A 261 8.83 14.62 12.20
C SER A 261 10.24 14.68 11.61
N GLY A 262 10.39 14.54 10.29
CA GLY A 262 11.68 14.75 9.62
C GLY A 262 12.23 16.16 9.80
N VAL A 263 11.36 17.19 9.88
CA VAL A 263 11.78 18.56 10.22
C VAL A 263 12.17 18.68 11.69
N VAL A 264 11.44 18.03 12.59
CA VAL A 264 11.81 17.98 14.03
C VAL A 264 13.17 17.31 14.22
N GLN A 265 13.41 16.18 13.52
CA GLN A 265 14.73 15.55 13.51
C GLN A 265 15.84 16.52 13.10
N SER A 266 15.66 17.20 11.98
CA SER A 266 16.69 18.13 11.45
C SER A 266 16.94 19.33 12.37
N SER A 267 15.89 19.80 13.09
CA SER A 267 15.96 20.99 13.93
C SER A 267 16.42 20.71 15.36
N TYR A 268 16.12 19.54 15.89
CA TYR A 268 16.36 19.19 17.29
C TYR A 268 17.30 17.98 17.49
N GLY A 269 17.81 17.39 16.41
CA GLY A 269 18.71 16.21 16.47
C GLY A 269 18.05 14.92 16.98
N LEU A 270 16.70 14.84 16.95
CA LEU A 270 15.96 13.67 17.36
C LEU A 270 15.97 12.60 16.26
N SER A 271 15.90 11.30 16.64
CA SER A 271 15.80 10.21 15.67
C SER A 271 14.51 10.30 14.84
N THR A 272 14.58 9.88 13.57
CA THR A 272 13.39 9.68 12.70
C THR A 272 12.40 8.70 13.30
N ASP A 273 12.87 7.75 14.13
CA ASP A 273 12.05 6.75 14.79
C ASP A 273 11.05 7.36 15.78
N CYS A 274 11.29 8.61 16.23
CA CYS A 274 10.31 9.37 17.00
C CYS A 274 8.96 9.50 16.29
N ALA A 275 8.95 9.64 14.96
CA ALA A 275 7.70 9.65 14.20
C ALA A 275 7.00 8.30 14.23
N ALA A 276 7.76 7.23 14.05
CA ALA A 276 7.23 5.87 14.09
C ALA A 276 6.63 5.55 15.48
N VAL A 277 7.29 6.00 16.56
CA VAL A 277 6.75 5.88 17.92
C VAL A 277 5.46 6.67 18.08
N LEU A 278 5.41 7.93 17.63
CA LEU A 278 4.18 8.74 17.69
C LEU A 278 3.04 8.11 16.86
N GLN A 279 3.35 7.60 15.67
CA GLN A 279 2.38 6.86 14.86
C GLN A 279 1.86 5.63 15.61
N GLY A 280 2.75 4.84 16.21
CA GLY A 280 2.38 3.67 17.01
C GLY A 280 1.48 4.02 18.20
N ILE A 281 1.78 5.10 18.92
CA ILE A 281 0.97 5.60 20.03
C ILE A 281 -0.41 6.03 19.54
N ILE A 282 -0.49 6.83 18.47
CA ILE A 282 -1.77 7.26 17.90
C ILE A 282 -2.63 6.06 17.51
N LEU A 283 -2.02 5.07 16.86
CA LEU A 283 -2.70 3.83 16.46
C LEU A 283 -3.20 3.04 17.66
N PHE A 284 -2.37 2.87 18.67
CA PHE A 284 -2.77 2.16 19.89
C PHE A 284 -4.01 2.80 20.52
N PHE A 285 -4.03 4.12 20.67
CA PHE A 285 -5.18 4.82 21.24
C PHE A 285 -6.43 4.75 20.37
N ILE A 286 -6.27 4.78 19.03
CA ILE A 286 -7.41 4.68 18.12
C ILE A 286 -8.00 3.27 18.17
N LEU A 287 -7.18 2.22 18.10
CA LEU A 287 -7.64 0.84 18.25
C LEU A 287 -8.26 0.59 19.62
N ALA A 288 -7.67 1.14 20.67
CA ALA A 288 -8.23 1.06 22.01
C ALA A 288 -9.61 1.77 22.09
N SER A 289 -9.75 2.95 21.46
CA SER A 289 -11.02 3.67 21.43
C SER A 289 -12.11 2.89 20.67
N GLU A 290 -11.76 2.23 19.56
CA GLU A 290 -12.70 1.39 18.81
C GLU A 290 -13.15 0.18 19.64
N PHE A 291 -12.26 -0.41 20.45
CA PHE A 291 -12.62 -1.46 21.37
C PHE A 291 -13.66 -0.97 22.39
N PHE A 292 -13.47 0.19 23.02
CA PHE A 292 -14.41 0.76 23.98
C PHE A 292 -15.74 1.18 23.35
N VAL A 293 -15.75 1.57 22.08
CA VAL A 293 -16.99 1.88 21.34
C VAL A 293 -17.80 0.62 21.03
N ARG A 294 -17.12 -0.49 20.69
CA ARG A 294 -17.79 -1.76 20.32
C ARG A 294 -18.20 -2.60 21.52
N TYR A 295 -17.45 -2.52 22.63
CA TYR A 295 -17.66 -3.34 23.83
C TYR A 295 -17.95 -2.43 25.01
N ALA A 296 -19.21 -2.37 25.44
CA ALA A 296 -19.55 -1.77 26.72
C ALA A 296 -19.04 -2.69 27.86
N PHE A 297 -18.40 -2.12 28.87
CA PHE A 297 -18.14 -2.85 30.09
C PHE A 297 -19.48 -3.28 30.67
N ALA A 298 -19.77 -4.58 30.65
CA ALA A 298 -20.87 -5.13 31.46
C ALA A 298 -20.47 -4.94 32.92
N GLY A 299 -20.72 -3.76 33.46
CA GLY A 299 -20.62 -3.53 34.86
C GLY A 299 -21.52 -4.56 35.52
N ARG A 300 -21.03 -5.20 36.58
CA ARG A 300 -21.75 -6.17 37.43
C ARG A 300 -22.96 -5.46 38.06
N SER A 301 -23.97 -5.20 37.22
CA SER A 301 -25.23 -4.64 37.69
C SER A 301 -26.05 -5.75 38.31
N SER A 302 -25.90 -5.84 39.62
CA SER A 302 -26.95 -6.20 40.56
C SER A 302 -27.86 -7.38 40.18
N ALA A 303 -27.45 -8.55 40.61
CA ALA A 303 -28.41 -9.58 41.07
C ALA A 303 -29.23 -9.06 42.26
N LYS A 304 -30.14 -8.15 42.03
CA LYS A 304 -31.21 -7.79 42.98
C LYS A 304 -32.50 -7.57 42.18
N GLY A 305 -33.36 -8.56 42.23
CA GLY A 305 -34.73 -8.39 41.73
C GLY A 305 -35.33 -9.65 41.12
N GLY A 306 -35.25 -10.75 41.79
CA GLY A 306 -35.97 -11.97 41.43
C GLY A 306 -36.62 -12.63 42.65
N LYS A 307 -37.56 -11.95 43.29
CA LYS A 307 -38.57 -12.57 44.17
C LYS A 307 -39.74 -11.59 44.25
N LYS A 308 -40.78 -11.90 43.52
CA LYS A 308 -42.20 -11.74 44.00
C LYS A 308 -43.14 -12.25 42.90
N ALA A 309 -43.89 -13.26 43.39
CA ALA A 309 -45.23 -13.75 42.98
C ALA A 309 -45.36 -14.32 41.57
#